data_1dab9cee9aa1ff500c93119aa99ae538
#
_entry.id   1dab9cee9aa1ff500c93119aa99ae538
#
_cell.length_a   1.000
_cell.length_b   1.000
_cell.length_c   1.000
_cell.angle_alpha   90.00
_cell.angle_beta   90.00
_cell.angle_gamma   90.00
#
_symmetry.space_group_name_H-M   'P 1'
#
loop_
_entity.id
_entity.type
_entity.pdbx_description
1 polymer ?
#
loop_
_entity_poly.entity_id
_entity_poly.type
_entity_poly.pdbx_seq_one_letter_code
_entity_poly.pdbx_strand_id
1 'polypeptide(L)'
;MRISSSSNSYRAMTDNNHSSAAMKIADKITEQPSRYAQLDKMSVAEILYAINEEDHLVAEAVRKAMPQILNLVEKAEVRMKNGGRIFYVGAGTSGRLGVLDASELPPTFGVSADLVIGIIAGGDAALRTAVEKAEDIVKKGWEDLLVHHPTQHDVVIGIAASGTTPYVIGAVSQARENGLLTGCITSNPCSPLAQVCECPIETIVGPEFLTGSSRMKSGTAQKMVLNMISTCLMIRMGRVQGNQMVNMQLTNEKLIDRGIRMIRASIAISEKEARDLLLKHGNVQKVLESFPT
;
A
#
# COMPACT_ATOMS: atom_id res chain seq x y z
N MET A 1 58.26 37.02 32.66
CA MET A 1 57.05 37.34 31.90
C MET A 1 56.31 36.03 31.65
N ARG A 2 55.17 35.87 32.28
CA ARG A 2 54.38 34.63 32.23
C ARG A 2 53.39 34.71 31.09
N ILE A 3 53.34 33.71 30.23
CA ILE A 3 52.36 33.54 29.21
C ILE A 3 51.37 32.52 29.70
N SER A 4 50.10 32.94 29.92
CA SER A 4 49.01 32.12 30.35
C SER A 4 48.37 31.38 29.16
N SER A 5 48.35 30.08 29.25
CA SER A 5 47.61 29.19 28.33
C SER A 5 46.14 29.15 28.69
N SER A 6 45.27 29.59 27.79
CA SER A 6 43.83 29.39 27.88
C SER A 6 43.46 28.06 27.21
N SER A 7 43.06 27.13 28.03
CA SER A 7 42.51 25.86 27.59
C SER A 7 41.08 26.00 27.05
N ASN A 8 40.92 25.63 25.79
CA ASN A 8 39.66 25.61 25.07
C ASN A 8 38.89 24.33 25.41
N SER A 9 37.79 24.48 26.17
CA SER A 9 36.90 23.38 26.50
C SER A 9 35.85 23.20 25.40
N TYR A 10 36.13 22.35 24.44
CA TYR A 10 35.06 21.76 23.60
C TYR A 10 34.33 20.71 24.43
N ARG A 11 33.22 21.10 25.02
CA ARG A 11 32.27 20.18 25.65
C ARG A 11 31.32 19.66 24.58
N ALA A 12 31.47 18.39 24.28
CA ALA A 12 30.58 17.61 23.40
C ALA A 12 29.11 17.76 23.84
N MET A 13 28.29 18.23 22.93
CA MET A 13 26.84 18.04 22.98
C MET A 13 26.51 16.78 22.17
N THR A 14 26.58 15.65 22.80
CA THR A 14 25.98 14.40 22.34
C THR A 14 24.95 14.00 23.39
N ASP A 15 23.81 13.60 22.87
CA ASP A 15 22.70 12.88 23.48
C ASP A 15 21.40 13.67 23.54
N ASN A 16 20.83 13.92 22.32
CA ASN A 16 19.37 14.00 22.20
C ASN A 16 18.83 12.57 22.15
N ASN A 17 18.56 12.07 23.33
CA ASN A 17 17.80 10.85 23.59
C ASN A 17 16.37 11.04 23.07
N HIS A 18 16.10 10.79 21.78
CA HIS A 18 14.75 10.54 21.29
C HIS A 18 14.36 9.11 21.70
N SER A 19 14.12 8.92 22.97
CA SER A 19 13.37 7.80 23.48
C SER A 19 11.93 7.92 22.94
N SER A 20 11.69 7.45 21.70
CA SER A 20 10.34 7.13 21.29
C SER A 20 9.87 6.01 22.22
N ALA A 21 8.97 6.32 23.13
CA ALA A 21 8.38 5.34 24.03
C ALA A 21 7.76 4.25 23.13
N ALA A 22 8.38 3.07 23.10
CA ALA A 22 7.88 1.95 22.32
C ALA A 22 6.44 1.66 22.81
N MET A 23 5.46 1.70 21.91
CA MET A 23 4.07 1.38 22.20
C MET A 23 4.02 0.00 22.85
N LYS A 24 3.55 -0.09 24.10
CA LYS A 24 3.45 -1.37 24.81
C LYS A 24 2.45 -2.27 24.10
N ILE A 25 2.66 -3.59 24.14
CA ILE A 25 1.74 -4.56 23.52
C ILE A 25 0.31 -4.36 24.03
N ALA A 26 0.14 -4.09 25.32
CA ALA A 26 -1.16 -3.84 25.96
C ALA A 26 -1.92 -2.62 25.40
N ASP A 27 -1.21 -1.67 24.77
CA ASP A 27 -1.80 -0.45 24.23
C ASP A 27 -2.26 -0.61 22.76
N LYS A 28 -1.88 -1.72 22.11
CA LYS A 28 -2.24 -1.99 20.71
C LYS A 28 -3.64 -2.56 20.60
N ILE A 29 -4.51 -1.89 19.86
CA ILE A 29 -5.87 -2.37 19.58
C ILE A 29 -5.85 -3.74 18.88
N THR A 30 -4.88 -3.96 17.99
CA THR A 30 -4.70 -5.23 17.27
C THR A 30 -4.34 -6.41 18.18
N GLU A 31 -3.85 -6.15 19.41
CA GLU A 31 -3.48 -7.16 20.39
C GLU A 31 -4.52 -7.30 21.51
N GLN A 32 -5.54 -6.44 21.51
CA GLN A 32 -6.60 -6.53 22.51
C GLN A 32 -7.37 -7.86 22.39
N PRO A 33 -7.88 -8.39 23.51
CA PRO A 33 -8.68 -9.61 23.50
C PRO A 33 -9.88 -9.50 22.56
N SER A 34 -10.17 -10.59 21.87
CA SER A 34 -11.40 -10.73 21.08
C SER A 34 -12.64 -10.42 21.91
N ARG A 35 -13.69 -9.93 21.27
CA ARG A 35 -15.01 -9.77 21.88
C ARG A 35 -15.72 -11.11 22.13
N TYR A 36 -15.22 -12.18 21.54
CA TYR A 36 -15.77 -13.53 21.64
C TYR A 36 -14.90 -14.37 22.57
N ALA A 37 -15.52 -14.90 23.60
CA ALA A 37 -14.88 -15.88 24.50
C ALA A 37 -15.13 -17.30 24.00
N GLN A 38 -14.23 -18.23 24.31
CA GLN A 38 -14.42 -19.68 24.08
C GLN A 38 -14.67 -20.05 22.61
N LEU A 39 -13.91 -19.44 21.68
CA LEU A 39 -14.02 -19.72 20.24
C LEU A 39 -13.90 -21.20 19.90
N ASP A 40 -13.12 -21.94 20.69
CA ASP A 40 -12.88 -23.38 20.57
C ASP A 40 -14.15 -24.22 20.86
N LYS A 41 -15.17 -23.62 21.49
CA LYS A 41 -16.45 -24.29 21.79
C LYS A 41 -17.60 -23.87 20.90
N MET A 42 -17.39 -22.89 20.04
CA MET A 42 -18.42 -22.41 19.12
C MET A 42 -18.65 -23.42 18.00
N SER A 43 -19.90 -23.57 17.58
CA SER A 43 -20.25 -24.29 16.37
C SER A 43 -19.72 -23.59 15.13
N VAL A 44 -19.62 -24.31 14.01
CA VAL A 44 -19.22 -23.74 12.72
C VAL A 44 -20.11 -22.56 12.32
N ALA A 45 -21.40 -22.67 12.53
CA ALA A 45 -22.36 -21.59 12.21
C ALA A 45 -22.06 -20.33 13.04
N GLU A 46 -21.91 -20.47 14.36
CA GLU A 46 -21.60 -19.35 15.26
C GLU A 46 -20.30 -18.65 14.87
N ILE A 47 -19.25 -19.42 14.55
CA ILE A 47 -17.96 -18.88 14.10
C ILE A 47 -18.14 -18.05 12.82
N LEU A 48 -18.80 -18.62 11.79
CA LEU A 48 -18.95 -17.95 10.50
C LEU A 48 -19.79 -16.67 10.61
N TYR A 49 -20.90 -16.71 11.35
CA TYR A 49 -21.71 -15.51 11.56
C TYR A 49 -20.96 -14.44 12.35
N ALA A 50 -20.23 -14.82 13.40
CA ALA A 50 -19.46 -13.89 14.19
C ALA A 50 -18.32 -13.23 13.40
N ILE A 51 -17.61 -13.98 12.54
CA ILE A 51 -16.60 -13.40 11.63
C ILE A 51 -17.27 -12.42 10.68
N ASN A 52 -18.41 -12.77 10.09
CA ASN A 52 -19.12 -11.89 9.16
C ASN A 52 -19.58 -10.60 9.84
N GLU A 53 -20.10 -10.66 11.06
CA GLU A 53 -20.47 -9.47 11.86
C GLU A 53 -19.25 -8.56 12.13
N GLU A 54 -18.10 -9.13 12.46
CA GLU A 54 -16.87 -8.35 12.63
C GLU A 54 -16.40 -7.71 11.30
N ASP A 55 -16.52 -8.41 10.17
CA ASP A 55 -16.13 -7.91 8.86
C ASP A 55 -16.99 -6.71 8.40
N HIS A 56 -18.25 -6.61 8.81
CA HIS A 56 -19.08 -5.43 8.54
C HIS A 56 -18.50 -4.13 9.10
N LEU A 57 -17.72 -4.20 10.18
CA LEU A 57 -17.09 -3.03 10.79
C LEU A 57 -15.93 -2.46 9.97
N VAL A 58 -15.36 -3.23 9.06
CA VAL A 58 -14.15 -2.84 8.32
C VAL A 58 -14.42 -1.67 7.38
N ALA A 59 -15.50 -1.73 6.60
CA ALA A 59 -15.84 -0.66 5.66
C ALA A 59 -16.09 0.66 6.38
N GLU A 60 -16.70 0.62 7.57
CA GLU A 60 -16.94 1.80 8.39
C GLU A 60 -15.62 2.38 8.96
N ALA A 61 -14.69 1.53 9.38
CA ALA A 61 -13.37 1.98 9.82
C ALA A 61 -12.59 2.67 8.68
N VAL A 62 -12.64 2.10 7.47
CA VAL A 62 -12.05 2.73 6.28
C VAL A 62 -12.75 4.04 5.94
N ARG A 63 -14.07 4.10 6.03
CA ARG A 63 -14.85 5.35 5.82
C ARG A 63 -14.41 6.47 6.77
N LYS A 64 -14.13 6.16 8.02
CA LYS A 64 -13.61 7.13 8.99
C LYS A 64 -12.21 7.63 8.64
N ALA A 65 -11.39 6.82 7.98
CA ALA A 65 -10.06 7.19 7.54
C ALA A 65 -10.02 7.95 6.19
N MET A 66 -11.18 8.20 5.54
CA MET A 66 -11.25 8.88 4.23
C MET A 66 -10.48 10.20 4.15
N PRO A 67 -10.52 11.11 5.15
CA PRO A 67 -9.73 12.34 5.08
C PRO A 67 -8.22 12.10 5.00
N GLN A 68 -7.73 11.05 5.69
CA GLN A 68 -6.31 10.66 5.67
C GLN A 68 -5.94 10.03 4.32
N ILE A 69 -6.81 9.18 3.76
CA ILE A 69 -6.64 8.58 2.44
C ILE A 69 -6.59 9.68 1.37
N LEU A 70 -7.52 10.62 1.41
CA LEU A 70 -7.58 11.76 0.48
C LEU A 70 -6.27 12.57 0.51
N ASN A 71 -5.79 12.96 1.69
CA ASN A 71 -4.55 13.72 1.85
C ASN A 71 -3.33 13.00 1.22
N LEU A 72 -3.21 11.68 1.41
CA LEU A 72 -2.12 10.91 0.79
C LEU A 72 -2.27 10.85 -0.74
N VAL A 73 -3.48 10.54 -1.24
CA VAL A 73 -3.74 10.38 -2.68
C VAL A 73 -3.50 11.67 -3.45
N GLU A 74 -3.95 12.82 -2.94
CA GLU A 74 -3.74 14.12 -3.57
C GLU A 74 -2.25 14.46 -3.70
N LYS A 75 -1.45 14.22 -2.66
CA LYS A 75 -0.01 14.44 -2.71
C LYS A 75 0.70 13.44 -3.61
N ALA A 76 0.28 12.16 -3.59
CA ALA A 76 0.82 11.12 -4.45
C ALA A 76 0.52 11.39 -5.93
N GLU A 77 -0.68 11.89 -6.27
CA GLU A 77 -1.03 12.30 -7.64
C GLU A 77 -0.03 13.33 -8.19
N VAL A 78 0.33 14.33 -7.40
CA VAL A 78 1.31 15.35 -7.81
C VAL A 78 2.69 14.71 -8.07
N ARG A 79 3.14 13.83 -7.20
CA ARG A 79 4.43 13.14 -7.37
C ARG A 79 4.44 12.26 -8.62
N MET A 80 3.39 11.46 -8.83
CA MET A 80 3.28 10.57 -9.99
C MET A 80 3.18 11.34 -11.32
N LYS A 81 2.47 12.47 -11.37
CA LYS A 81 2.44 13.35 -12.55
C LYS A 81 3.81 13.94 -12.91
N ASN A 82 4.71 14.04 -11.94
CA ASN A 82 6.10 14.45 -12.14
C ASN A 82 7.06 13.27 -12.37
N GLY A 83 6.53 12.11 -12.77
CA GLY A 83 7.32 10.92 -13.10
C GLY A 83 7.68 10.03 -11.90
N GLY A 84 7.09 10.29 -10.72
CA GLY A 84 7.28 9.47 -9.53
C GLY A 84 6.57 8.13 -9.60
N ARG A 85 7.01 7.20 -8.74
CA ARG A 85 6.49 5.83 -8.57
C ARG A 85 5.96 5.64 -7.15
N ILE A 86 5.27 4.54 -6.93
CA ILE A 86 4.83 4.14 -5.58
C ILE A 86 5.57 2.89 -5.15
N PHE A 87 6.05 2.88 -3.93
CA PHE A 87 6.61 1.72 -3.25
C PHE A 87 5.73 1.34 -2.06
N TYR A 88 5.11 0.16 -2.12
CA TYR A 88 4.46 -0.46 -0.98
C TYR A 88 5.49 -1.27 -0.21
N VAL A 89 5.66 -1.00 1.07
CA VAL A 89 6.64 -1.69 1.92
C VAL A 89 5.91 -2.34 3.09
N GLY A 90 6.02 -3.66 3.21
CA GLY A 90 5.31 -4.41 4.25
C GLY A 90 5.99 -5.71 4.65
N ALA A 91 5.45 -6.36 5.67
CA ALA A 91 5.85 -7.70 6.10
C ALA A 91 4.62 -8.62 6.20
N GLY A 92 4.82 -9.93 6.10
CA GLY A 92 3.76 -10.92 6.25
C GLY A 92 2.54 -10.64 5.36
N THR A 93 1.35 -10.62 5.94
CA THR A 93 0.09 -10.33 5.22
C THR A 93 0.11 -8.95 4.57
N SER A 94 0.58 -7.94 5.29
CA SER A 94 0.64 -6.55 4.79
C SER A 94 1.54 -6.43 3.55
N GLY A 95 2.71 -7.07 3.57
CA GLY A 95 3.61 -7.11 2.40
C GLY A 95 3.00 -7.84 1.22
N ARG A 96 2.31 -8.98 1.45
CA ARG A 96 1.60 -9.73 0.40
C ARG A 96 0.50 -8.89 -0.25
N LEU A 97 -0.25 -8.12 0.52
CA LEU A 97 -1.31 -7.24 0.01
C LEU A 97 -0.73 -6.11 -0.84
N GLY A 98 0.41 -5.53 -0.44
CA GLY A 98 1.12 -4.53 -1.25
C GLY A 98 1.59 -5.09 -2.59
N VAL A 99 2.19 -6.29 -2.59
CA VAL A 99 2.60 -6.98 -3.83
C VAL A 99 1.39 -7.35 -4.69
N LEU A 100 0.31 -7.84 -4.08
CA LEU A 100 -0.93 -8.17 -4.79
C LEU A 100 -1.48 -6.96 -5.54
N ASP A 101 -1.69 -5.83 -4.84
CA ASP A 101 -2.25 -4.62 -5.46
C ASP A 101 -1.34 -4.11 -6.60
N ALA A 102 -0.02 -4.05 -6.37
CA ALA A 102 0.95 -3.64 -7.39
C ALA A 102 0.92 -4.54 -8.64
N SER A 103 0.81 -5.86 -8.47
CA SER A 103 0.83 -6.83 -9.56
C SER A 103 -0.40 -6.77 -10.48
N GLU A 104 -1.53 -6.24 -9.99
CA GLU A 104 -2.78 -6.13 -10.75
C GLU A 104 -2.83 -4.87 -11.64
N LEU A 105 -1.94 -3.89 -11.43
CA LEU A 105 -1.99 -2.62 -12.18
C LEU A 105 -1.56 -2.76 -13.65
N PRO A 106 -0.48 -3.49 -13.99
CA PRO A 106 -0.10 -3.67 -15.40
C PRO A 106 -1.20 -4.31 -16.25
N PRO A 107 -1.81 -5.44 -15.88
CA PRO A 107 -2.87 -6.04 -16.69
C PRO A 107 -4.14 -5.19 -16.76
N THR A 108 -4.46 -4.45 -15.68
CA THR A 108 -5.69 -3.66 -15.57
C THR A 108 -5.60 -2.32 -16.30
N PHE A 109 -4.49 -1.61 -16.13
CA PHE A 109 -4.33 -0.22 -16.57
C PHE A 109 -3.26 -0.03 -17.66
N GLY A 110 -2.57 -1.09 -18.07
CA GLY A 110 -1.53 -1.03 -19.10
C GLY A 110 -0.33 -0.19 -18.72
N VAL A 111 -0.03 -0.08 -17.43
CA VAL A 111 1.15 0.63 -16.90
C VAL A 111 2.35 -0.30 -16.79
N SER A 112 3.55 0.28 -16.69
CA SER A 112 4.76 -0.50 -16.37
C SER A 112 4.64 -1.14 -14.98
N ALA A 113 5.19 -2.34 -14.81
CA ALA A 113 5.31 -2.98 -13.50
C ALA A 113 6.18 -2.17 -12.54
N ASP A 114 7.02 -1.28 -13.06
CA ASP A 114 7.87 -0.40 -12.25
C ASP A 114 7.14 0.84 -11.71
N LEU A 115 5.89 1.10 -12.13
CA LEU A 115 5.14 2.27 -11.67
C LEU A 115 4.68 2.14 -10.23
N VAL A 116 4.27 0.95 -9.83
CA VAL A 116 3.92 0.62 -8.44
C VAL A 116 4.58 -0.70 -8.08
N ILE A 117 5.41 -0.69 -7.05
CA ILE A 117 6.26 -1.81 -6.66
C ILE A 117 5.93 -2.23 -5.23
N GLY A 118 5.62 -3.51 -5.05
CA GLY A 118 5.45 -4.10 -3.73
C GLY A 118 6.75 -4.71 -3.21
N ILE A 119 7.20 -4.27 -2.04
CA ILE A 119 8.40 -4.76 -1.35
C ILE A 119 7.98 -5.47 -0.07
N ILE A 120 8.37 -6.72 0.09
CA ILE A 120 8.02 -7.55 1.24
C ILE A 120 9.27 -7.99 2.01
N ALA A 121 9.25 -7.89 3.34
CA ALA A 121 10.32 -8.42 4.19
C ALA A 121 10.55 -9.92 3.92
N GLY A 122 11.79 -10.28 3.61
CA GLY A 122 12.16 -11.64 3.21
C GLY A 122 12.08 -11.90 1.70
N GLY A 123 11.72 -10.88 0.89
CA GLY A 123 11.67 -10.97 -0.57
C GLY A 123 10.60 -11.92 -1.10
N ASP A 124 10.72 -12.35 -2.36
CA ASP A 124 9.70 -13.17 -3.06
C ASP A 124 9.39 -14.50 -2.37
N ALA A 125 10.34 -15.09 -1.66
CA ALA A 125 10.10 -16.31 -0.88
C ALA A 125 8.99 -16.08 0.18
N ALA A 126 8.93 -14.89 0.77
CA ALA A 126 7.96 -14.53 1.79
C ALA A 126 6.52 -14.40 1.27
N LEU A 127 6.31 -14.34 -0.05
CA LEU A 127 4.97 -14.38 -0.66
C LEU A 127 4.25 -15.69 -0.37
N ARG A 128 4.99 -16.82 -0.34
CA ARG A 128 4.44 -18.16 -0.18
C ARG A 128 4.70 -18.76 1.20
N THR A 129 5.88 -18.50 1.77
CA THR A 129 6.32 -19.10 3.03
C THR A 129 6.82 -17.98 3.96
N ALA A 130 6.42 -18.00 5.22
CA ALA A 130 6.91 -17.02 6.20
C ALA A 130 8.45 -17.13 6.31
N VAL A 131 9.13 -15.98 6.22
CA VAL A 131 10.57 -15.87 6.46
C VAL A 131 10.77 -15.29 7.85
N GLU A 132 11.17 -16.15 8.77
CA GLU A 132 11.35 -15.80 10.18
C GLU A 132 12.34 -14.64 10.34
N LYS A 133 12.02 -13.73 11.27
CA LYS A 133 12.86 -12.57 11.66
C LYS A 133 13.15 -11.53 10.55
N ALA A 134 12.67 -11.72 9.32
CA ALA A 134 12.91 -10.75 8.25
C ALA A 134 12.31 -9.36 8.57
N GLU A 135 11.21 -9.33 9.32
CA GLU A 135 10.51 -8.10 9.70
C GLU A 135 11.18 -7.33 10.86
N ASP A 136 12.12 -7.95 11.58
CA ASP A 136 12.78 -7.35 12.74
C ASP A 136 14.00 -6.49 12.36
N ILE A 137 14.46 -6.55 11.12
CA ILE A 137 15.69 -5.89 10.66
C ILE A 137 15.36 -4.48 10.15
N VAL A 138 15.57 -3.47 11.00
CA VAL A 138 15.24 -2.05 10.73
C VAL A 138 15.82 -1.53 9.42
N LYS A 139 17.10 -1.79 9.13
CA LYS A 139 17.81 -1.23 7.95
C LYS A 139 17.39 -1.90 6.64
N LYS A 140 16.92 -3.15 6.71
CA LYS A 140 16.71 -3.99 5.54
C LYS A 140 15.62 -3.44 4.61
N GLY A 141 14.56 -2.84 5.16
CA GLY A 141 13.48 -2.28 4.36
C GLY A 141 13.93 -1.12 3.46
N TRP A 142 14.83 -0.28 3.96
CA TRP A 142 15.45 0.77 3.14
C TRP A 142 16.45 0.21 2.13
N GLU A 143 17.27 -0.76 2.51
CA GLU A 143 18.20 -1.45 1.59
C GLU A 143 17.46 -2.10 0.41
N ASP A 144 16.34 -2.76 0.69
CA ASP A 144 15.52 -3.40 -0.36
C ASP A 144 14.88 -2.35 -1.29
N LEU A 145 14.49 -1.20 -0.75
CA LEU A 145 13.97 -0.09 -1.54
C LEU A 145 15.05 0.57 -2.42
N LEU A 146 16.27 0.71 -1.93
CA LEU A 146 17.40 1.29 -2.67
C LEU A 146 17.75 0.52 -3.96
N VAL A 147 17.47 -0.79 -4.03
CA VAL A 147 17.65 -1.61 -5.25
C VAL A 147 16.89 -1.03 -6.45
N HIS A 148 15.79 -0.34 -6.18
CA HIS A 148 14.94 0.29 -7.20
C HIS A 148 15.34 1.74 -7.53
N HIS A 149 16.46 2.24 -6.99
CA HIS A 149 16.94 3.60 -7.23
C HIS A 149 15.85 4.67 -7.03
N PRO A 150 15.31 4.83 -5.79
CA PRO A 150 14.23 5.78 -5.52
C PRO A 150 14.69 7.22 -5.71
N THR A 151 13.77 8.08 -6.13
CA THR A 151 13.99 9.51 -6.35
C THR A 151 13.08 10.34 -5.44
N GLN A 152 13.35 11.62 -5.31
CA GLN A 152 12.51 12.56 -4.56
C GLN A 152 11.06 12.67 -5.08
N HIS A 153 10.77 12.21 -6.31
CA HIS A 153 9.43 12.20 -6.87
C HIS A 153 8.63 10.97 -6.44
N ASP A 154 9.28 9.97 -5.91
CA ASP A 154 8.65 8.71 -5.52
C ASP A 154 7.88 8.83 -4.19
N VAL A 155 6.97 7.90 -3.98
CA VAL A 155 6.10 7.79 -2.81
C VAL A 155 6.35 6.45 -2.13
N VAL A 156 6.56 6.44 -0.82
CA VAL A 156 6.72 5.22 -0.02
C VAL A 156 5.55 5.08 0.93
N ILE A 157 4.83 3.96 0.85
CA ILE A 157 3.69 3.66 1.71
C ILE A 157 3.99 2.41 2.53
N GLY A 158 4.25 2.61 3.82
CA GLY A 158 4.47 1.53 4.77
C GLY A 158 3.16 0.86 5.18
N ILE A 159 3.11 -0.46 5.14
CA ILE A 159 1.90 -1.23 5.47
C ILE A 159 2.21 -2.15 6.66
N ALA A 160 1.62 -1.86 7.81
CA ALA A 160 1.78 -2.67 9.03
C ALA A 160 0.56 -2.49 9.94
N ALA A 161 -0.22 -3.55 10.15
CA ALA A 161 -1.41 -3.52 10.99
C ALA A 161 -1.09 -3.04 12.41
N SER A 162 -0.03 -3.56 13.02
CA SER A 162 0.44 -3.14 14.33
C SER A 162 1.02 -1.72 14.35
N GLY A 163 1.54 -1.26 13.21
CA GLY A 163 2.30 -0.01 13.10
C GLY A 163 3.64 -0.03 13.85
N THR A 164 4.16 -1.23 14.21
CA THR A 164 5.39 -1.40 15.01
C THR A 164 6.45 -2.26 14.34
N THR A 165 6.24 -2.69 13.10
CA THR A 165 7.16 -3.56 12.36
C THR A 165 8.47 -2.81 12.04
N PRO A 166 9.63 -3.23 12.58
CA PRO A 166 10.89 -2.51 12.45
C PRO A 166 11.34 -2.30 11.01
N TYR A 167 11.22 -3.32 10.17
CA TYR A 167 11.51 -3.27 8.73
C TYR A 167 10.76 -2.13 8.02
N VAL A 168 9.46 -1.98 8.30
CA VAL A 168 8.60 -0.97 7.66
C VAL A 168 8.90 0.41 8.20
N ILE A 169 9.06 0.55 9.53
CA ILE A 169 9.41 1.82 10.18
C ILE A 169 10.73 2.34 9.62
N GLY A 170 11.76 1.46 9.55
CA GLY A 170 13.07 1.84 9.03
C GLY A 170 13.02 2.32 7.58
N ALA A 171 12.29 1.62 6.71
CA ALA A 171 12.12 2.02 5.31
C ALA A 171 11.43 3.38 5.18
N VAL A 172 10.32 3.60 5.89
CA VAL A 172 9.54 4.84 5.81
C VAL A 172 10.30 6.02 6.41
N SER A 173 10.99 5.83 7.55
CA SER A 173 11.81 6.86 8.18
C SER A 173 12.93 7.33 7.25
N GLN A 174 13.70 6.39 6.69
CA GLN A 174 14.77 6.69 5.76
C GLN A 174 14.26 7.33 4.47
N ALA A 175 13.12 6.88 3.93
CA ALA A 175 12.50 7.49 2.76
C ALA A 175 12.16 8.96 3.02
N ARG A 176 11.57 9.27 4.18
CA ARG A 176 11.25 10.65 4.59
C ARG A 176 12.49 11.52 4.72
N GLU A 177 13.54 11.02 5.36
CA GLU A 177 14.84 11.72 5.51
C GLU A 177 15.48 12.02 4.16
N ASN A 178 15.24 11.20 3.14
CA ASN A 178 15.70 11.39 1.77
C ASN A 178 14.72 12.19 0.87
N GLY A 179 13.69 12.83 1.44
CA GLY A 179 12.78 13.75 0.75
C GLY A 179 11.68 13.09 -0.10
N LEU A 180 11.50 11.76 0.03
CA LEU A 180 10.37 11.08 -0.59
C LEU A 180 9.07 11.41 0.15
N LEU A 181 7.94 11.43 -0.56
CA LEU A 181 6.64 11.47 0.10
C LEU A 181 6.39 10.16 0.82
N THR A 182 6.02 10.22 2.09
CA THR A 182 5.77 9.02 2.89
C THR A 182 4.36 8.94 3.43
N GLY A 183 3.76 7.77 3.33
CA GLY A 183 2.50 7.41 3.95
C GLY A 183 2.59 6.11 4.72
N CYS A 184 1.54 5.79 5.46
CA CYS A 184 1.40 4.44 6.02
C CYS A 184 -0.05 4.01 6.15
N ILE A 185 -0.27 2.69 6.27
CA ILE A 185 -1.56 2.08 6.60
C ILE A 185 -1.39 1.24 7.85
N THR A 186 -2.06 1.62 8.93
CA THR A 186 -1.99 0.95 10.23
C THR A 186 -3.38 0.81 10.86
N SER A 187 -3.55 -0.13 11.80
CA SER A 187 -4.80 -0.32 12.55
C SER A 187 -4.70 0.07 14.02
N ASN A 188 -3.59 0.73 14.40
CA ASN A 188 -3.39 1.30 15.73
C ASN A 188 -3.18 2.81 15.64
N PRO A 189 -3.89 3.61 16.44
CA PRO A 189 -3.73 5.06 16.44
C PRO A 189 -2.37 5.46 16.99
N CYS A 190 -1.81 6.55 16.45
CA CYS A 190 -0.54 7.11 16.90
C CYS A 190 0.61 6.10 16.99
N SER A 191 0.60 5.06 16.15
CA SER A 191 1.63 4.04 16.14
C SER A 191 3.00 4.62 15.75
N PRO A 192 4.12 3.96 16.12
CA PRO A 192 5.46 4.39 15.72
C PRO A 192 5.59 4.63 14.20
N LEU A 193 4.97 3.79 13.37
CA LEU A 193 4.95 3.97 11.93
C LEU A 193 4.18 5.24 11.51
N ALA A 194 3.04 5.51 12.14
CA ALA A 194 2.26 6.72 11.88
C ALA A 194 3.02 8.00 12.27
N GLN A 195 3.86 7.95 13.29
CA GLN A 195 4.66 9.11 13.74
C GLN A 195 5.83 9.45 12.80
N VAL A 196 6.40 8.47 12.12
CA VAL A 196 7.56 8.69 11.23
C VAL A 196 7.17 9.07 9.81
N CYS A 197 5.93 8.84 9.36
CA CYS A 197 5.49 9.20 8.02
C CYS A 197 4.81 10.58 7.96
N GLU A 198 4.67 11.13 6.76
CA GLU A 198 4.03 12.44 6.52
C GLU A 198 2.49 12.32 6.45
N CYS A 199 1.99 11.24 5.86
CA CYS A 199 0.57 11.02 5.60
C CYS A 199 0.10 9.68 6.19
N PRO A 200 -0.15 9.60 7.51
CA PRO A 200 -0.64 8.37 8.13
C PRO A 200 -2.11 8.10 7.75
N ILE A 201 -2.44 6.82 7.50
CA ILE A 201 -3.80 6.31 7.38
C ILE A 201 -4.02 5.29 8.48
N GLU A 202 -4.93 5.61 9.39
CA GLU A 202 -5.24 4.83 10.59
C GLU A 202 -6.63 4.21 10.46
N THR A 203 -6.70 2.94 10.04
CA THR A 203 -7.94 2.17 9.91
C THR A 203 -8.23 1.41 11.19
N ILE A 204 -8.93 2.01 12.13
CA ILE A 204 -9.17 1.46 13.48
C ILE A 204 -10.33 0.46 13.43
N VAL A 205 -10.03 -0.79 13.15
CA VAL A 205 -11.00 -1.89 13.01
C VAL A 205 -11.40 -2.57 14.32
N GLY A 206 -10.81 -2.14 15.45
CA GLY A 206 -11.01 -2.79 16.75
C GLY A 206 -10.24 -4.11 16.89
N PRO A 207 -10.43 -4.84 18.01
CA PRO A 207 -9.85 -6.16 18.23
C PRO A 207 -10.26 -7.15 17.13
N GLU A 208 -9.36 -8.05 16.77
CA GLU A 208 -9.67 -9.10 15.78
C GLU A 208 -10.61 -10.16 16.36
N PHE A 209 -11.35 -10.86 15.49
CA PHE A 209 -12.16 -12.01 15.88
C PHE A 209 -11.32 -13.09 16.59
N LEU A 210 -10.18 -13.43 16.04
CA LEU A 210 -9.15 -14.23 16.71
C LEU A 210 -8.06 -13.28 17.22
N THR A 211 -7.92 -13.16 18.53
CA THR A 211 -6.98 -12.23 19.19
C THR A 211 -5.60 -12.22 18.53
N GLY A 212 -5.12 -11.02 18.15
CA GLY A 212 -3.81 -10.81 17.52
C GLY A 212 -3.71 -11.22 16.04
N SER A 213 -4.77 -11.81 15.46
CA SER A 213 -4.73 -12.30 14.06
C SER A 213 -5.03 -11.19 13.05
N SER A 214 -4.11 -10.24 12.91
CA SER A 214 -4.26 -9.04 12.07
C SER A 214 -4.37 -9.29 10.55
N ARG A 215 -4.25 -10.56 10.13
CA ARG A 215 -4.57 -10.96 8.75
C ARG A 215 -6.06 -10.87 8.41
N MET A 216 -6.95 -10.73 9.40
CA MET A 216 -8.41 -10.70 9.27
C MET A 216 -8.88 -9.27 8.98
N LYS A 217 -9.54 -8.58 9.93
CA LYS A 217 -10.09 -7.23 9.71
C LYS A 217 -9.05 -6.20 9.28
N SER A 218 -7.90 -6.18 9.95
CA SER A 218 -6.83 -5.25 9.60
C SER A 218 -6.33 -5.49 8.17
N GLY A 219 -6.13 -6.75 7.77
CA GLY A 219 -5.75 -7.12 6.40
C GLY A 219 -6.82 -6.71 5.39
N THR A 220 -8.11 -6.93 5.70
CA THR A 220 -9.23 -6.51 4.85
C THR A 220 -9.26 -4.98 4.68
N ALA A 221 -9.07 -4.22 5.76
CA ALA A 221 -8.98 -2.76 5.71
C ALA A 221 -7.81 -2.29 4.84
N GLN A 222 -6.62 -2.88 5.00
CA GLN A 222 -5.45 -2.59 4.18
C GLN A 222 -5.73 -2.81 2.69
N LYS A 223 -6.34 -3.95 2.33
CA LYS A 223 -6.71 -4.25 0.95
C LYS A 223 -7.68 -3.21 0.38
N MET A 224 -8.68 -2.78 1.14
CA MET A 224 -9.62 -1.74 0.72
C MET A 224 -8.90 -0.41 0.46
N VAL A 225 -8.02 0.01 1.36
CA VAL A 225 -7.26 1.26 1.23
C VAL A 225 -6.32 1.21 0.03
N LEU A 226 -5.57 0.12 -0.16
CA LEU A 226 -4.68 -0.06 -1.31
C LEU A 226 -5.44 0.06 -2.63
N ASN A 227 -6.58 -0.62 -2.77
CA ASN A 227 -7.41 -0.50 -3.96
C ASN A 227 -7.94 0.92 -4.19
N MET A 228 -8.29 1.66 -3.13
CA MET A 228 -8.71 3.06 -3.24
C MET A 228 -7.57 3.95 -3.75
N ILE A 229 -6.37 3.79 -3.20
CA ILE A 229 -5.19 4.57 -3.60
C ILE A 229 -4.84 4.28 -5.06
N SER A 230 -4.60 3.02 -5.40
CA SER A 230 -4.14 2.63 -6.72
C SER A 230 -5.17 2.94 -7.81
N THR A 231 -6.44 2.58 -7.60
CA THR A 231 -7.50 2.83 -8.59
C THR A 231 -7.73 4.33 -8.79
N CYS A 232 -7.79 5.12 -7.72
CA CYS A 232 -7.95 6.57 -7.82
C CYS A 232 -6.80 7.19 -8.61
N LEU A 233 -5.56 6.84 -8.31
CA LEU A 233 -4.39 7.36 -8.99
C LEU A 233 -4.37 6.95 -10.48
N MET A 234 -4.72 5.71 -10.82
CA MET A 234 -4.80 5.27 -12.21
C MET A 234 -5.88 6.03 -13.00
N ILE A 235 -7.04 6.30 -12.39
CA ILE A 235 -8.09 7.15 -12.98
C ILE A 235 -7.54 8.57 -13.22
N ARG A 236 -6.90 9.17 -12.21
CA ARG A 236 -6.31 10.51 -12.29
C ARG A 236 -5.14 10.63 -13.27
N MET A 237 -4.46 9.51 -13.55
CA MET A 237 -3.41 9.37 -14.56
C MET A 237 -3.96 9.10 -15.98
N GLY A 238 -5.28 9.17 -16.19
CA GLY A 238 -5.93 9.00 -17.50
C GLY A 238 -5.95 7.57 -18.04
N ARG A 239 -5.87 6.56 -17.14
CA ARG A 239 -5.89 5.15 -17.55
C ARG A 239 -7.29 4.57 -17.73
N VAL A 240 -8.31 5.37 -17.45
CA VAL A 240 -9.73 4.99 -17.52
C VAL A 240 -10.48 6.03 -18.34
N GLN A 241 -11.40 5.59 -19.20
CA GLN A 241 -12.32 6.45 -19.95
C GLN A 241 -13.76 6.09 -19.56
N GLY A 242 -14.53 7.07 -19.07
CA GLY A 242 -15.82 6.79 -18.44
C GLY A 242 -15.62 5.90 -17.23
N ASN A 243 -16.14 4.65 -17.30
CA ASN A 243 -15.94 3.61 -16.29
C ASN A 243 -15.17 2.39 -16.84
N GLN A 244 -14.45 2.55 -17.97
CA GLN A 244 -13.84 1.46 -18.72
C GLN A 244 -12.31 1.53 -18.68
N MET A 245 -11.66 0.37 -18.52
CA MET A 245 -10.21 0.19 -18.52
C MET A 245 -9.69 0.13 -19.97
N VAL A 246 -9.62 1.26 -20.65
CA VAL A 246 -9.28 1.36 -22.08
C VAL A 246 -7.82 1.01 -22.41
N ASN A 247 -6.96 0.93 -21.39
CA ASN A 247 -5.54 0.63 -21.52
C ASN A 247 -5.16 -0.79 -21.05
N MET A 248 -6.12 -1.65 -20.70
CA MET A 248 -5.84 -3.01 -20.24
C MET A 248 -4.96 -3.78 -21.24
N GLN A 249 -4.07 -4.61 -20.73
CA GLN A 249 -3.24 -5.49 -21.56
C GLN A 249 -4.06 -6.66 -22.11
N LEU A 250 -3.83 -7.02 -23.37
CA LEU A 250 -4.57 -8.09 -24.06
C LEU A 250 -3.90 -9.45 -23.82
N THR A 251 -3.74 -9.84 -22.56
CA THR A 251 -2.98 -11.03 -22.17
C THR A 251 -3.75 -12.36 -22.26
N ASN A 252 -5.06 -12.30 -22.43
CA ASN A 252 -5.91 -13.49 -22.58
C ASN A 252 -7.19 -13.16 -23.36
N GLU A 253 -7.89 -14.21 -23.85
CA GLU A 253 -9.12 -14.06 -24.65
C GLU A 253 -10.22 -13.28 -23.90
N LYS A 254 -10.38 -13.44 -22.61
CA LYS A 254 -11.36 -12.68 -21.80
C LYS A 254 -11.13 -11.17 -21.89
N LEU A 255 -9.87 -10.72 -21.90
CA LEU A 255 -9.52 -9.31 -22.03
C LEU A 255 -9.67 -8.82 -23.46
N ILE A 256 -9.36 -9.65 -24.45
CA ILE A 256 -9.62 -9.38 -25.88
C ILE A 256 -11.13 -9.20 -26.09
N ASP A 257 -11.97 -10.12 -25.64
CA ASP A 257 -13.42 -10.03 -25.78
C ASP A 257 -14.01 -8.80 -25.07
N ARG A 258 -13.44 -8.43 -23.93
CA ARG A 258 -13.81 -7.18 -23.23
C ARG A 258 -13.47 -5.97 -24.10
N GLY A 259 -12.27 -5.92 -24.66
CA GLY A 259 -11.83 -4.83 -25.55
C GLY A 259 -12.71 -4.72 -26.79
N ILE A 260 -13.07 -5.83 -27.44
CA ILE A 260 -13.98 -5.87 -28.57
C ILE A 260 -15.34 -5.26 -28.20
N ARG A 261 -15.93 -5.66 -27.07
CA ARG A 261 -17.20 -5.11 -26.61
C ARG A 261 -17.13 -3.61 -26.34
N MET A 262 -16.04 -3.12 -25.78
CA MET A 262 -15.83 -1.69 -25.52
C MET A 262 -15.74 -0.90 -26.81
N ILE A 263 -14.98 -1.37 -27.81
CA ILE A 263 -14.89 -0.73 -29.13
C ILE A 263 -16.26 -0.68 -29.79
N ARG A 264 -16.99 -1.80 -29.83
CA ARG A 264 -18.31 -1.88 -30.47
C ARG A 264 -19.39 -1.05 -29.75
N ALA A 265 -19.23 -0.79 -28.46
CA ALA A 265 -20.11 0.13 -27.74
C ALA A 265 -19.87 1.61 -28.13
N SER A 266 -18.69 1.94 -28.63
CA SER A 266 -18.30 3.30 -29.00
C SER A 266 -18.33 3.55 -30.50
N ILE A 267 -18.14 2.50 -31.31
CA ILE A 267 -18.04 2.59 -32.79
C ILE A 267 -18.90 1.49 -33.40
N ALA A 268 -19.70 1.88 -34.43
CA ALA A 268 -20.59 0.96 -35.15
C ALA A 268 -19.82 0.09 -36.19
N ILE A 269 -19.07 -0.91 -35.73
CA ILE A 269 -18.30 -1.86 -36.51
C ILE A 269 -18.60 -3.32 -36.16
N SER A 270 -18.23 -4.23 -37.05
CA SER A 270 -18.40 -5.66 -36.83
C SER A 270 -17.46 -6.17 -35.72
N GLU A 271 -17.78 -7.31 -35.10
CA GLU A 271 -16.94 -7.94 -34.12
C GLU A 271 -15.56 -8.32 -34.66
N LYS A 272 -15.53 -8.85 -35.90
CA LYS A 272 -14.28 -9.20 -36.57
C LYS A 272 -13.39 -7.95 -36.78
N GLU A 273 -13.95 -6.88 -37.25
CA GLU A 273 -13.23 -5.62 -37.50
C GLU A 273 -12.74 -5.01 -36.18
N ALA A 274 -13.56 -5.04 -35.09
CA ALA A 274 -13.16 -4.58 -33.78
C ALA A 274 -11.99 -5.41 -33.23
N ARG A 275 -12.00 -6.75 -33.43
CA ARG A 275 -10.91 -7.64 -33.06
C ARG A 275 -9.63 -7.32 -33.83
N ASP A 276 -9.72 -7.19 -35.14
CA ASP A 276 -8.57 -6.91 -35.98
C ASP A 276 -7.91 -5.58 -35.62
N LEU A 277 -8.73 -4.53 -35.41
CA LEU A 277 -8.25 -3.22 -34.96
C LEU A 277 -7.63 -3.29 -33.56
N LEU A 278 -8.28 -3.98 -32.61
CA LEU A 278 -7.76 -4.13 -31.24
C LEU A 278 -6.38 -4.80 -31.23
N LEU A 279 -6.22 -5.88 -31.97
CA LEU A 279 -4.94 -6.59 -32.07
C LEU A 279 -3.87 -5.75 -32.79
N LYS A 280 -4.26 -4.98 -33.79
CA LYS A 280 -3.36 -4.08 -34.54
C LYS A 280 -2.85 -2.92 -33.67
N HIS A 281 -3.72 -2.28 -32.90
CA HIS A 281 -3.40 -1.10 -32.11
C HIS A 281 -2.92 -1.41 -30.69
N GLY A 282 -3.16 -2.63 -30.18
CA GLY A 282 -2.69 -3.14 -28.90
C GLY A 282 -3.51 -2.74 -27.67
N ASN A 283 -4.40 -1.76 -27.75
CA ASN A 283 -5.36 -1.42 -26.71
C ASN A 283 -6.58 -0.66 -27.25
N VAL A 284 -7.65 -0.59 -26.43
CA VAL A 284 -8.92 0.05 -26.83
C VAL A 284 -8.75 1.54 -27.06
N GLN A 285 -7.99 2.25 -26.23
CA GLN A 285 -7.80 3.69 -26.32
C GLN A 285 -7.24 4.08 -27.71
N LYS A 286 -6.19 3.42 -28.16
CA LYS A 286 -5.59 3.69 -29.48
C LYS A 286 -6.53 3.40 -30.65
N VAL A 287 -7.40 2.39 -30.50
CA VAL A 287 -8.44 2.15 -31.53
C VAL A 287 -9.41 3.30 -31.53
N LEU A 288 -9.93 3.74 -30.39
CA LEU A 288 -10.88 4.86 -30.33
C LEU A 288 -10.26 6.17 -30.84
N GLU A 289 -9.00 6.45 -30.52
CA GLU A 289 -8.26 7.63 -31.05
C GLU A 289 -8.04 7.61 -32.58
N SER A 290 -8.07 6.43 -33.19
CA SER A 290 -7.91 6.29 -34.67
C SER A 290 -9.18 6.60 -35.45
N PHE A 291 -10.33 6.75 -34.78
CA PHE A 291 -11.60 7.16 -35.35
C PHE A 291 -11.90 8.60 -34.95
N PRO A 292 -11.94 9.56 -35.87
CA PRO A 292 -12.34 10.93 -35.58
C PRO A 292 -13.79 10.95 -35.09
N THR A 293 -14.03 11.65 -33.97
CA THR A 293 -15.37 11.95 -33.42
C THR A 293 -16.08 12.97 -34.27
#